data_fe8484a32c888fcc40d2cf5e40c7bcdc
#
_entry.id   fe8484a32c888fcc40d2cf5e40c7bcdc
#
_cell.length_a   1.000
_cell.length_b   1.000
_cell.length_c   1.000
_cell.angle_alpha   90.00
_cell.angle_beta   90.00
_cell.angle_gamma   90.00
#
_symmetry.space_group_name_H-M   'P 1'
#
loop_
_entity.id
_entity.type
_entity.pdbx_description
1 polymer ?
#
loop_
_entity_poly.entity_id
_entity_poly.type
_entity_poly.pdbx_seq_one_letter_code
_entity_poly.pdbx_strand_id
1 'polypeptide(L)'
;MQSLKSRAASLAVVLAGVLAAPAARLAAQHPTPAADATAPGAPTRAVKSPGNAEWAQSVEEARRRAAEQHKLVYYEFASQGCGECGRMESLLYPAFDFEALLVGMVPVRVDLVSKAGTELSELYSIKETPSVAIATPTGRLVFLMQGFKNPRDFFPHVHKSLDAYRAWAKTIDAQDVSTLSAADAYQSARQLFARFDFTEARSRFQRAIAAPDATPAIRDSAKEGLAAAELQVKDPVKARKTIDGLIATTKDPEVRERAELFRAQIPLAQNQPEEALDLYKKFQKDHPQSKYKEQVDGLITRLETGGAPP
;
A
#
# COMPACT_ATOMS: atom_id res chain seq x y z
N MET A 1 -27.91 -9.74 -16.69
CA MET A 1 -27.56 -8.31 -16.67
C MET A 1 -27.67 -7.81 -15.22
N GLN A 2 -26.73 -8.22 -14.37
CA GLN A 2 -26.60 -7.68 -13.00
C GLN A 2 -25.57 -6.55 -13.03
N SER A 3 -26.08 -5.46 -12.70
CA SER A 3 -25.72 -4.06 -12.64
C SER A 3 -24.25 -3.74 -12.38
N LEU A 4 -23.65 -2.99 -13.31
CA LEU A 4 -22.43 -2.19 -13.15
C LEU A 4 -22.40 -1.30 -11.88
N LYS A 5 -23.55 -1.03 -11.26
CA LYS A 5 -23.69 -0.20 -10.05
C LYS A 5 -23.00 -0.77 -8.80
N SER A 6 -22.86 -2.10 -8.68
CA SER A 6 -22.16 -2.74 -7.55
C SER A 6 -20.62 -2.63 -7.63
N ARG A 7 -20.05 -2.29 -8.80
CA ARG A 7 -18.60 -2.30 -9.02
C ARG A 7 -17.93 -0.92 -8.77
N ALA A 8 -18.69 0.16 -8.75
CA ALA A 8 -18.19 1.49 -8.40
C ALA A 8 -17.83 1.61 -6.90
N ALA A 9 -18.53 0.87 -6.05
CA ALA A 9 -18.26 0.88 -4.60
C ALA A 9 -16.86 0.37 -4.21
N SER A 10 -16.27 -0.55 -5.01
CA SER A 10 -14.95 -1.10 -4.70
C SER A 10 -13.78 -0.15 -5.04
N LEU A 11 -13.97 0.78 -5.97
CA LEU A 11 -12.94 1.80 -6.25
C LEU A 11 -12.98 2.93 -5.21
N ALA A 12 -14.16 3.23 -4.67
CA ALA A 12 -14.31 4.19 -3.57
C ALA A 12 -13.59 3.73 -2.29
N VAL A 13 -13.54 2.40 -2.03
CA VAL A 13 -12.77 1.82 -0.92
C VAL A 13 -11.26 1.93 -1.18
N VAL A 14 -10.82 1.78 -2.43
CA VAL A 14 -9.40 1.96 -2.81
C VAL A 14 -9.00 3.44 -2.73
N LEU A 15 -9.89 4.36 -3.11
CA LEU A 15 -9.66 5.81 -2.96
C LEU A 15 -9.69 6.23 -1.49
N ALA A 16 -10.52 5.62 -0.64
CA ALA A 16 -10.49 5.86 0.81
C ALA A 16 -9.21 5.34 1.47
N GLY A 17 -8.61 4.25 0.94
CA GLY A 17 -7.29 3.76 1.37
C GLY A 17 -6.12 4.62 0.89
N VAL A 18 -6.26 5.34 -0.23
CA VAL A 18 -5.28 6.32 -0.74
C VAL A 18 -5.33 7.64 0.07
N LEU A 19 -6.39 7.88 0.85
CA LEU A 19 -6.49 9.02 1.78
C LEU A 19 -5.51 8.96 2.96
N ALA A 20 -4.86 7.81 3.19
CA ALA A 20 -3.76 7.68 4.13
C ALA A 20 -2.41 7.90 3.40
N ALA A 21 -2.21 9.07 2.81
CA ALA A 21 -0.87 9.48 2.43
C ALA A 21 -0.06 9.78 3.70
N PRO A 22 1.24 9.41 3.74
CA PRO A 22 2.06 9.63 4.91
C PRO A 22 2.12 11.11 5.26
N ALA A 23 1.57 11.47 6.41
CA ALA A 23 1.81 12.77 6.98
C ALA A 23 3.29 12.85 7.36
N ALA A 24 4.05 13.67 6.64
CA ALA A 24 5.33 14.13 7.13
C ALA A 24 5.08 14.75 8.52
N ARG A 25 5.67 14.14 9.56
CA ARG A 25 5.57 14.64 10.93
C ARG A 25 6.08 16.09 10.97
N LEU A 26 5.18 17.05 11.09
CA LEU A 26 5.52 18.30 11.77
C LEU A 26 5.77 17.91 13.24
N ALA A 27 7.02 18.11 13.67
CA ALA A 27 7.45 17.83 15.03
C ALA A 27 6.61 18.66 16.00
N ALA A 28 5.69 18.02 16.71
CA ALA A 28 5.12 18.57 17.92
C ALA A 28 6.27 18.67 18.92
N GLN A 29 6.64 19.89 19.30
CA GLN A 29 7.61 20.18 20.34
C GLN A 29 7.00 19.76 21.67
N HIS A 30 7.36 18.58 22.16
CA HIS A 30 7.24 18.26 23.56
C HIS A 30 8.50 18.74 24.29
N PRO A 31 8.39 19.35 25.49
CA PRO A 31 9.57 19.81 26.22
C PRO A 31 10.44 18.59 26.57
N THR A 32 11.69 18.66 26.15
CA THR A 32 12.75 17.71 26.43
C THR A 32 13.05 17.66 27.93
N PRO A 33 13.10 16.46 28.55
CA PRO A 33 13.97 16.26 29.69
C PRO A 33 15.41 16.18 29.15
N ALA A 34 16.32 16.86 29.82
CA ALA A 34 17.73 16.95 29.47
C ALA A 34 18.31 15.56 29.17
N ALA A 35 18.85 15.41 27.98
CA ALA A 35 19.56 14.22 27.57
C ALA A 35 20.97 14.28 28.15
N ASP A 36 21.31 13.25 28.91
CA ASP A 36 22.71 12.90 29.12
C ASP A 36 23.17 12.14 27.87
N ALA A 37 24.09 12.77 27.15
CA ALA A 37 24.68 12.22 25.94
C ALA A 37 25.85 11.33 26.36
N THR A 38 25.82 10.10 25.92
CA THR A 38 26.89 9.16 25.66
C THR A 38 26.54 7.72 26.10
N ALA A 39 25.84 7.00 25.23
CA ALA A 39 26.05 5.57 25.13
C ALA A 39 26.14 5.19 23.65
N PRO A 40 27.24 4.55 23.20
CA PRO A 40 27.29 3.97 21.86
C PRO A 40 26.20 2.93 21.73
N GLY A 41 25.51 2.90 20.58
CA GLY A 41 24.37 2.06 20.32
C GLY A 41 24.56 0.64 20.83
N ALA A 42 23.66 0.22 21.72
CA ALA A 42 23.61 -1.16 22.16
C ALA A 42 23.49 -2.05 20.90
N PRO A 43 24.33 -3.08 20.76
CA PRO A 43 24.20 -4.00 19.66
C PRO A 43 22.79 -4.58 19.72
N THR A 44 22.01 -4.44 18.67
CA THR A 44 20.78 -5.18 18.48
C THR A 44 21.12 -6.63 18.76
N ARG A 45 20.57 -7.17 19.88
CA ARG A 45 20.80 -8.55 20.29
C ARG A 45 20.57 -9.41 19.06
N ALA A 46 21.65 -10.03 18.55
CA ALA A 46 21.55 -10.95 17.44
C ALA A 46 20.52 -12.00 17.82
N VAL A 47 19.33 -11.90 17.23
CA VAL A 47 18.29 -12.90 17.42
C VAL A 47 18.90 -14.16 16.81
N LYS A 48 19.05 -15.23 17.61
CA LYS A 48 19.42 -16.52 17.08
C LYS A 48 18.41 -16.85 16.00
N SER A 49 18.89 -16.89 14.74
CA SER A 49 18.08 -17.25 13.59
C SER A 49 17.45 -18.60 13.87
N PRO A 50 16.12 -18.72 13.84
CA PRO A 50 15.49 -20.03 13.95
C PRO A 50 15.80 -20.80 12.69
N GLY A 51 16.32 -22.02 12.87
CA GLY A 51 16.71 -22.89 11.76
C GLY A 51 17.98 -22.42 11.04
N ASN A 52 18.24 -23.00 9.86
CA ASN A 52 19.36 -22.64 8.99
C ASN A 52 19.07 -21.41 8.11
N ALA A 53 17.95 -20.74 8.29
CA ALA A 53 17.61 -19.56 7.52
C ALA A 53 18.40 -18.34 8.02
N GLU A 54 19.16 -17.73 7.13
CA GLU A 54 19.92 -16.53 7.40
C GLU A 54 19.04 -15.29 7.21
N TRP A 55 18.68 -14.61 8.30
CA TRP A 55 17.92 -13.39 8.29
C TRP A 55 18.71 -12.24 7.68
N ALA A 56 18.06 -11.49 6.77
CA ALA A 56 18.64 -10.27 6.21
C ALA A 56 18.72 -9.16 7.26
N GLN A 57 19.76 -8.32 7.15
CA GLN A 57 20.00 -7.23 8.10
C GLN A 57 19.20 -5.97 7.76
N SER A 58 18.68 -5.87 6.53
CA SER A 58 17.84 -4.76 6.08
C SER A 58 16.79 -5.22 5.06
N VAL A 59 15.77 -4.39 4.87
CA VAL A 59 14.72 -4.58 3.86
C VAL A 59 15.32 -4.60 2.44
N GLU A 60 16.27 -3.74 2.18
CA GLU A 60 16.98 -3.65 0.89
C GLU A 60 17.76 -4.93 0.61
N GLU A 61 18.49 -5.42 1.59
CA GLU A 61 19.21 -6.69 1.49
C GLU A 61 18.25 -7.85 1.25
N ALA A 62 17.15 -7.93 2.02
CA ALA A 62 16.16 -8.99 1.85
C ALA A 62 15.58 -9.01 0.44
N ARG A 63 15.19 -7.84 -0.09
CA ARG A 63 14.67 -7.70 -1.45
C ARG A 63 15.68 -8.09 -2.51
N ARG A 64 16.92 -7.63 -2.37
CA ARG A 64 18.01 -7.97 -3.29
C ARG A 64 18.26 -9.47 -3.32
N ARG A 65 18.49 -10.09 -2.14
CA ARG A 65 18.72 -11.55 -2.01
C ARG A 65 17.55 -12.36 -2.56
N ALA A 66 16.32 -11.94 -2.25
CA ALA A 66 15.12 -12.60 -2.75
C ALA A 66 14.99 -12.51 -4.29
N ALA A 67 15.34 -11.36 -4.88
CA ALA A 67 15.38 -11.21 -6.34
C ALA A 67 16.42 -12.12 -6.99
N GLU A 68 17.65 -12.15 -6.47
CA GLU A 68 18.76 -12.98 -6.96
C GLU A 68 18.46 -14.48 -6.84
N GLN A 69 17.74 -14.90 -5.79
CA GLN A 69 17.40 -16.29 -5.50
C GLN A 69 16.03 -16.74 -6.01
N HIS A 70 15.27 -15.87 -6.68
CA HIS A 70 13.88 -16.11 -7.11
C HIS A 70 12.95 -16.53 -5.95
N LYS A 71 13.13 -15.90 -4.78
CA LYS A 71 12.37 -16.15 -3.56
C LYS A 71 11.41 -15.01 -3.24
N LEU A 72 10.51 -15.26 -2.31
CA LEU A 72 9.70 -14.22 -1.67
C LEU A 72 10.47 -13.60 -0.50
N VAL A 73 10.01 -12.45 -0.02
CA VAL A 73 10.49 -11.82 1.22
C VAL A 73 9.47 -12.08 2.31
N TYR A 74 9.96 -12.58 3.45
CA TYR A 74 9.17 -12.71 4.69
C TYR A 74 9.51 -11.54 5.59
N TYR A 75 8.58 -10.61 5.75
CA TYR A 75 8.70 -9.47 6.65
C TYR A 75 8.05 -9.79 7.99
N GLU A 76 8.81 -9.72 9.08
CA GLU A 76 8.29 -9.76 10.44
C GLU A 76 8.33 -8.35 11.02
N PHE A 77 7.16 -7.77 11.25
CA PHE A 77 7.04 -6.48 11.90
C PHE A 77 7.01 -6.65 13.41
N ALA A 78 7.94 -6.01 14.08
CA ALA A 78 8.09 -6.03 15.52
C ALA A 78 8.28 -4.61 16.05
N SER A 79 8.09 -4.45 17.36
CA SER A 79 8.39 -3.19 18.07
C SER A 79 9.05 -3.50 19.41
N GLN A 80 9.78 -2.55 19.95
CA GLN A 80 10.35 -2.67 21.27
C GLN A 80 9.25 -2.88 22.33
N GLY A 81 9.44 -3.84 23.24
CA GLY A 81 8.47 -4.14 24.30
C GLY A 81 7.27 -4.99 23.87
N CYS A 82 7.27 -5.51 22.65
CA CYS A 82 6.21 -6.37 22.12
C CYS A 82 6.26 -7.77 22.75
N GLY A 83 5.43 -8.01 23.77
CA GLY A 83 5.33 -9.32 24.44
C GLY A 83 4.85 -10.44 23.52
N GLU A 84 3.89 -10.16 22.63
CA GLU A 84 3.37 -11.12 21.66
C GLU A 84 4.39 -11.48 20.58
N CYS A 85 5.38 -10.61 20.29
CA CYS A 85 6.50 -10.94 19.42
C CYS A 85 7.36 -12.05 20.04
N GLY A 86 7.61 -11.98 21.36
CA GLY A 86 8.32 -13.05 22.07
C GLY A 86 7.54 -14.37 22.07
N ARG A 87 6.21 -14.33 22.14
CA ARG A 87 5.37 -15.53 21.98
C ARG A 87 5.49 -16.11 20.57
N MET A 88 5.49 -15.27 19.56
CA MET A 88 5.67 -15.71 18.18
C MET A 88 7.05 -16.38 17.98
N GLU A 89 8.11 -15.80 18.54
CA GLU A 89 9.45 -16.39 18.52
C GLU A 89 9.49 -17.77 19.19
N SER A 90 8.84 -17.91 20.35
CA SER A 90 8.89 -19.16 21.12
C SER A 90 8.01 -20.29 20.56
N LEU A 91 6.93 -19.96 19.87
CA LEU A 91 5.95 -20.94 19.41
C LEU A 91 6.03 -21.22 17.92
N LEU A 92 6.28 -20.21 17.09
CA LEU A 92 6.27 -20.33 15.63
C LEU A 92 7.63 -20.79 15.09
N TYR A 93 8.73 -20.17 15.55
CA TYR A 93 10.04 -20.42 14.99
C TYR A 93 10.60 -21.81 15.23
N PRO A 94 10.38 -22.48 16.38
CA PRO A 94 10.83 -23.86 16.57
C PRO A 94 10.02 -24.88 15.78
N ALA A 95 8.88 -24.48 15.18
CA ALA A 95 8.05 -25.40 14.42
C ALA A 95 8.75 -25.81 13.12
N PHE A 96 8.74 -27.12 12.83
CA PHE A 96 9.28 -27.65 11.57
C PHE A 96 8.69 -26.97 10.33
N ASP A 97 7.40 -26.67 10.36
CA ASP A 97 6.69 -26.00 9.26
C ASP A 97 7.23 -24.59 9.00
N PHE A 98 7.80 -23.91 10.00
CA PHE A 98 8.41 -22.59 9.83
C PHE A 98 9.71 -22.67 9.04
N GLU A 99 10.57 -23.63 9.34
CA GLU A 99 11.80 -23.86 8.58
C GLU A 99 11.47 -24.20 7.12
N ALA A 100 10.51 -25.10 6.90
CA ALA A 100 10.05 -25.46 5.57
C ALA A 100 9.48 -24.24 4.79
N LEU A 101 8.75 -23.36 5.47
CA LEU A 101 8.22 -22.13 4.88
C LEU A 101 9.36 -21.22 4.40
N LEU A 102 10.41 -21.06 5.21
CA LEU A 102 11.53 -20.16 4.91
C LEU A 102 12.46 -20.65 3.78
N VAL A 103 12.39 -21.91 3.37
CA VAL A 103 13.16 -22.43 2.22
C VAL A 103 12.90 -21.58 0.95
N GLY A 104 11.67 -21.16 0.74
CA GLY A 104 11.25 -20.33 -0.40
C GLY A 104 11.30 -18.82 -0.16
N MET A 105 11.88 -18.37 0.95
CA MET A 105 11.80 -16.98 1.36
C MET A 105 13.14 -16.46 1.90
N VAL A 106 13.30 -15.13 1.87
CA VAL A 106 14.35 -14.42 2.60
C VAL A 106 13.69 -13.67 3.74
N PRO A 107 13.94 -14.07 5.00
CA PRO A 107 13.33 -13.41 6.14
C PRO A 107 14.07 -12.14 6.53
N VAL A 108 13.31 -11.14 6.97
CA VAL A 108 13.82 -9.89 7.55
C VAL A 108 12.91 -9.42 8.67
N ARG A 109 13.50 -8.98 9.78
CA ARG A 109 12.78 -8.31 10.86
C ARG A 109 12.74 -6.82 10.59
N VAL A 110 11.57 -6.23 10.74
CA VAL A 110 11.29 -4.82 10.46
C VAL A 110 10.81 -4.15 11.75
N ASP A 111 11.62 -3.25 12.29
CA ASP A 111 11.21 -2.41 13.40
C ASP A 111 10.31 -1.29 12.89
N LEU A 112 9.08 -1.18 13.44
CA LEU A 112 8.08 -0.20 13.01
C LEU A 112 8.54 1.25 13.12
N VAL A 113 9.45 1.58 14.04
CA VAL A 113 9.96 2.95 14.20
C VAL A 113 11.12 3.27 13.27
N SER A 114 11.69 2.27 12.60
CA SER A 114 12.68 2.50 11.55
C SER A 114 12.06 3.18 10.33
N LYS A 115 12.89 3.84 9.51
CA LYS A 115 12.42 4.44 8.25
C LYS A 115 11.74 3.40 7.35
N ALA A 116 12.39 2.26 7.13
CA ALA A 116 11.82 1.18 6.31
C ALA A 116 10.54 0.60 6.94
N GLY A 117 10.50 0.49 8.28
CA GLY A 117 9.33 0.02 9.02
C GLY A 117 8.15 0.97 8.87
N THR A 118 8.37 2.28 8.99
CA THR A 118 7.33 3.29 8.77
C THR A 118 6.79 3.21 7.34
N GLU A 119 7.68 3.19 6.33
CA GLU A 119 7.28 3.11 4.91
C GLU A 119 6.49 1.84 4.58
N LEU A 120 6.91 0.68 5.11
CA LEU A 120 6.23 -0.59 4.86
C LEU A 120 4.94 -0.73 5.66
N SER A 121 4.89 -0.20 6.90
CA SER A 121 3.66 -0.23 7.69
C SER A 121 2.56 0.64 7.08
N GLU A 122 2.91 1.78 6.54
CA GLU A 122 2.00 2.62 5.77
C GLU A 122 1.55 1.90 4.49
N LEU A 123 2.51 1.35 3.72
CA LEU A 123 2.23 0.64 2.49
C LEU A 123 1.25 -0.52 2.69
N TYR A 124 1.51 -1.40 3.65
CA TYR A 124 0.70 -2.60 3.91
C TYR A 124 -0.38 -2.38 4.99
N SER A 125 -0.55 -1.14 5.46
CA SER A 125 -1.52 -0.79 6.52
C SER A 125 -1.33 -1.61 7.79
N ILE A 126 -0.07 -1.78 8.23
CA ILE A 126 0.26 -2.47 9.47
C ILE A 126 -0.11 -1.57 10.65
N LYS A 127 -0.96 -2.08 11.55
CA LYS A 127 -1.49 -1.32 12.70
C LYS A 127 -1.03 -1.85 14.05
N GLU A 128 -0.53 -3.07 14.10
CA GLU A 128 -0.14 -3.75 15.33
C GLU A 128 1.05 -4.69 15.15
N THR A 129 1.70 -5.07 16.22
CA THR A 129 2.79 -6.05 16.28
C THR A 129 2.43 -7.20 17.22
N PRO A 130 2.88 -8.44 16.91
CA PRO A 130 3.60 -8.83 15.71
C PRO A 130 2.71 -8.81 14.47
N SER A 131 3.28 -8.50 13.31
CA SER A 131 2.60 -8.70 12.02
C SER A 131 3.55 -9.36 11.04
N VAL A 132 3.01 -10.12 10.10
CA VAL A 132 3.76 -10.81 9.06
C VAL A 132 3.21 -10.43 7.70
N ALA A 133 4.09 -9.94 6.81
CA ALA A 133 3.78 -9.82 5.40
C ALA A 133 4.73 -10.70 4.58
N ILE A 134 4.19 -11.37 3.57
CA ILE A 134 4.99 -12.08 2.56
C ILE A 134 4.74 -11.36 1.23
N ALA A 135 5.81 -10.97 0.56
CA ALA A 135 5.70 -10.24 -0.71
C ALA A 135 6.79 -10.67 -1.70
N THR A 136 6.61 -10.34 -2.97
CA THR A 136 7.71 -10.44 -3.95
C THR A 136 8.80 -9.41 -3.64
N PRO A 137 10.00 -9.55 -4.22
CA PRO A 137 11.05 -8.54 -4.09
C PRO A 137 10.62 -7.14 -4.55
N THR A 138 9.69 -7.07 -5.49
CA THR A 138 9.12 -5.80 -6.02
C THR A 138 8.03 -5.20 -5.13
N GLY A 139 7.60 -5.92 -4.07
CA GLY A 139 6.59 -5.45 -3.11
C GLY A 139 5.18 -5.96 -3.36
N ARG A 140 4.93 -6.82 -4.37
CA ARG A 140 3.62 -7.43 -4.60
C ARG A 140 3.24 -8.32 -3.42
N LEU A 141 2.16 -7.97 -2.73
CA LEU A 141 1.73 -8.68 -1.52
C LEU A 141 1.14 -10.06 -1.84
N VAL A 142 1.62 -11.06 -1.13
CA VAL A 142 1.18 -12.46 -1.19
C VAL A 142 0.30 -12.80 0.01
N PHE A 143 0.76 -12.41 1.19
CA PHE A 143 0.09 -12.70 2.47
C PHE A 143 0.29 -11.55 3.44
N LEU A 144 -0.73 -11.28 4.25
CA LEU A 144 -0.67 -10.34 5.37
C LEU A 144 -1.42 -10.93 6.55
N MET A 145 -0.77 -10.91 7.70
CA MET A 145 -1.37 -11.22 9.00
C MET A 145 -0.99 -10.13 10.00
N GLN A 146 -1.96 -9.63 10.72
CA GLN A 146 -1.75 -8.70 11.83
C GLN A 146 -2.12 -9.36 13.16
N GLY A 147 -1.38 -9.03 14.21
CA GLY A 147 -1.50 -9.66 15.52
C GLY A 147 -0.90 -11.08 15.57
N PHE A 148 -0.71 -11.56 16.78
CA PHE A 148 -0.22 -12.92 17.04
C PHE A 148 -1.25 -13.97 16.59
N LYS A 149 -0.78 -15.02 15.92
CA LYS A 149 -1.52 -16.26 15.65
C LYS A 149 -0.69 -17.46 16.12
N ASN A 150 -1.38 -18.45 16.68
CA ASN A 150 -0.71 -19.70 17.02
C ASN A 150 -0.34 -20.50 15.75
N PRO A 151 0.59 -21.47 15.82
CA PRO A 151 1.02 -22.24 14.67
C PRO A 151 -0.10 -22.95 13.91
N ARG A 152 -1.13 -23.46 14.63
CA ARG A 152 -2.25 -24.19 13.99
C ARG A 152 -3.10 -23.31 13.09
N ASP A 153 -3.18 -22.00 13.40
CA ASP A 153 -3.91 -21.03 12.58
C ASP A 153 -3.00 -20.39 11.54
N PHE A 154 -1.74 -20.12 11.88
CA PHE A 154 -0.79 -19.44 11.01
C PHE A 154 -0.48 -20.24 9.74
N PHE A 155 0.02 -21.47 9.88
CA PHE A 155 0.50 -22.24 8.74
C PHE A 155 -0.57 -22.53 7.69
N PRO A 156 -1.80 -22.99 8.04
CA PRO A 156 -2.83 -23.21 7.04
C PRO A 156 -3.20 -21.95 6.27
N HIS A 157 -3.23 -20.78 6.93
CA HIS A 157 -3.54 -19.51 6.26
C HIS A 157 -2.43 -19.08 5.31
N VAL A 158 -1.16 -19.24 5.71
CA VAL A 158 -0.01 -18.94 4.85
C VAL A 158 -0.01 -19.83 3.63
N HIS A 159 -0.10 -21.17 3.83
CA HIS A 159 -0.08 -22.14 2.72
C HIS A 159 -1.21 -21.89 1.73
N LYS A 160 -2.44 -21.70 2.22
CA LYS A 160 -3.59 -21.36 1.37
C LYS A 160 -3.36 -20.08 0.57
N SER A 161 -2.77 -19.05 1.19
CA SER A 161 -2.47 -17.79 0.51
C SER A 161 -1.38 -17.92 -0.54
N LEU A 162 -0.33 -18.70 -0.24
CA LEU A 162 0.74 -19.01 -1.18
C LEU A 162 0.23 -19.75 -2.41
N ASP A 163 -0.63 -20.76 -2.22
CA ASP A 163 -1.20 -21.54 -3.32
C ASP A 163 -2.14 -20.68 -4.18
N ALA A 164 -3.01 -19.90 -3.54
CA ALA A 164 -3.88 -18.96 -4.25
C ALA A 164 -3.07 -17.90 -5.02
N TYR A 165 -1.98 -17.41 -4.44
CA TYR A 165 -1.09 -16.47 -5.11
C TYR A 165 -0.40 -17.10 -6.32
N ARG A 166 0.16 -18.31 -6.18
CA ARG A 166 0.83 -19.03 -7.29
C ARG A 166 -0.09 -19.26 -8.47
N ALA A 167 -1.32 -19.72 -8.20
CA ALA A 167 -2.34 -19.91 -9.24
C ALA A 167 -2.69 -18.58 -9.94
N TRP A 168 -2.91 -17.52 -9.18
CA TRP A 168 -3.20 -16.20 -9.71
C TRP A 168 -2.02 -15.59 -10.47
N ALA A 169 -0.80 -15.63 -9.93
CA ALA A 169 0.39 -15.08 -10.55
C ALA A 169 0.67 -15.75 -11.90
N LYS A 170 0.53 -17.08 -11.98
CA LYS A 170 0.67 -17.82 -13.25
C LYS A 170 -0.27 -17.27 -14.34
N THR A 171 -1.49 -16.89 -13.98
CA THR A 171 -2.46 -16.32 -14.93
C THR A 171 -2.09 -14.89 -15.32
N ILE A 172 -1.68 -14.07 -14.35
CA ILE A 172 -1.37 -12.66 -14.58
C ILE A 172 -0.05 -12.50 -15.35
N ASP A 173 0.98 -13.23 -14.95
CA ASP A 173 2.32 -13.10 -15.51
C ASP A 173 2.43 -13.71 -16.93
N ALA A 174 1.50 -14.61 -17.30
CA ALA A 174 1.40 -15.15 -18.66
C ALA A 174 0.71 -14.20 -19.66
N GLN A 175 0.10 -13.11 -19.19
CA GLN A 175 -0.63 -12.19 -20.09
C GLN A 175 0.34 -11.27 -20.84
N ASP A 176 0.23 -11.23 -22.15
CA ASP A 176 0.84 -10.17 -22.95
C ASP A 176 0.00 -8.89 -22.82
N VAL A 177 0.53 -7.91 -22.09
CA VAL A 177 -0.17 -6.65 -21.81
C VAL A 177 -0.55 -5.92 -23.09
N SER A 178 0.25 -6.02 -24.15
CA SER A 178 0.01 -5.32 -25.42
C SER A 178 -1.25 -5.80 -26.15
N THR A 179 -1.65 -7.04 -25.92
CA THR A 179 -2.79 -7.69 -26.59
C THR A 179 -4.09 -7.68 -25.77
N LEU A 180 -4.03 -7.26 -24.48
CA LEU A 180 -5.20 -7.25 -23.61
C LEU A 180 -6.30 -6.33 -24.15
N SER A 181 -7.55 -6.77 -24.03
CA SER A 181 -8.72 -5.91 -24.17
C SER A 181 -8.73 -4.81 -23.10
N ALA A 182 -9.46 -3.73 -23.32
CA ALA A 182 -9.60 -2.67 -22.33
C ALA A 182 -10.14 -3.19 -20.98
N ALA A 183 -11.13 -4.09 -21.04
CA ALA A 183 -11.73 -4.68 -19.87
C ALA A 183 -10.74 -5.58 -19.09
N ASP A 184 -10.01 -6.45 -19.78
CA ASP A 184 -9.05 -7.36 -19.14
C ASP A 184 -7.85 -6.59 -18.58
N ALA A 185 -7.33 -5.61 -19.31
CA ALA A 185 -6.27 -4.74 -18.84
C ALA A 185 -6.69 -3.97 -17.58
N TYR A 186 -7.89 -3.41 -17.55
CA TYR A 186 -8.44 -2.71 -16.39
C TYR A 186 -8.62 -3.65 -15.19
N GLN A 187 -9.19 -4.84 -15.38
CA GLN A 187 -9.41 -5.80 -14.30
C GLN A 187 -8.09 -6.32 -13.72
N SER A 188 -7.13 -6.68 -14.57
CA SER A 188 -5.81 -7.12 -14.12
C SER A 188 -5.02 -6.00 -13.44
N ALA A 189 -5.12 -4.75 -13.91
CA ALA A 189 -4.54 -3.58 -13.24
C ALA A 189 -5.09 -3.41 -11.81
N ARG A 190 -6.40 -3.55 -11.63
CA ARG A 190 -7.02 -3.48 -10.30
C ARG A 190 -6.56 -4.59 -9.36
N GLN A 191 -6.39 -5.82 -9.87
CA GLN A 191 -5.88 -6.94 -9.08
C GLN A 191 -4.44 -6.70 -8.63
N LEU A 192 -3.59 -6.18 -9.51
CA LEU A 192 -2.21 -5.82 -9.20
C LEU A 192 -2.15 -4.66 -8.21
N PHE A 193 -2.96 -3.63 -8.40
CA PHE A 193 -3.08 -2.50 -7.48
C PHE A 193 -3.48 -2.95 -6.07
N ALA A 194 -4.48 -3.84 -5.96
CA ALA A 194 -4.91 -4.42 -4.69
C ALA A 194 -3.84 -5.30 -4.01
N ARG A 195 -2.81 -5.70 -4.75
CA ARG A 195 -1.63 -6.43 -4.24
C ARG A 195 -0.39 -5.55 -4.11
N PHE A 196 -0.56 -4.23 -4.16
CA PHE A 196 0.52 -3.25 -4.04
C PHE A 196 1.59 -3.32 -5.14
N ASP A 197 1.32 -3.97 -6.26
CA ASP A 197 2.15 -3.91 -7.46
C ASP A 197 1.74 -2.72 -8.33
N PHE A 198 2.06 -1.53 -7.86
CA PHE A 198 1.64 -0.29 -8.50
C PHE A 198 2.34 -0.05 -9.84
N THR A 199 3.56 -0.54 -10.00
CA THR A 199 4.32 -0.39 -11.26
C THR A 199 3.66 -1.15 -12.40
N GLU A 200 3.32 -2.42 -12.16
CA GLU A 200 2.65 -3.24 -13.16
C GLU A 200 1.19 -2.81 -13.34
N ALA A 201 0.50 -2.44 -12.25
CA ALA A 201 -0.85 -1.88 -12.34
C ALA A 201 -0.91 -0.64 -13.23
N ARG A 202 0.07 0.27 -13.10
CA ARG A 202 0.19 1.47 -13.94
C ARG A 202 0.27 1.12 -15.42
N SER A 203 1.13 0.18 -15.81
CA SER A 203 1.27 -0.29 -17.19
C SER A 203 -0.06 -0.79 -17.75
N ARG A 204 -0.79 -1.59 -16.97
CA ARG A 204 -2.08 -2.15 -17.40
C ARG A 204 -3.21 -1.13 -17.44
N PHE A 205 -3.23 -0.16 -16.52
CA PHE A 205 -4.16 0.97 -16.64
C PHE A 205 -3.91 1.80 -17.90
N GLN A 206 -2.64 2.05 -18.26
CA GLN A 206 -2.28 2.72 -19.50
C GLN A 206 -2.77 1.92 -20.73
N ARG A 207 -2.60 0.59 -20.70
CA ARG A 207 -3.14 -0.28 -21.75
C ARG A 207 -4.66 -0.17 -21.84
N ALA A 208 -5.37 -0.22 -20.71
CA ALA A 208 -6.83 -0.10 -20.68
C ALA A 208 -7.33 1.22 -21.28
N ILE A 209 -6.60 2.32 -21.07
CA ILE A 209 -6.92 3.63 -21.65
C ILE A 209 -6.69 3.64 -23.17
N ALA A 210 -5.59 3.03 -23.63
CA ALA A 210 -5.15 3.06 -25.03
C ALA A 210 -5.83 2.00 -25.91
N ALA A 211 -6.45 0.99 -25.32
CA ALA A 211 -7.07 -0.10 -26.07
C ALA A 211 -8.19 0.40 -27.00
N PRO A 212 -8.27 -0.09 -28.26
CA PRO A 212 -9.23 0.39 -29.25
C PRO A 212 -10.70 0.11 -28.85
N ASP A 213 -10.93 -0.92 -28.06
CA ASP A 213 -12.22 -1.34 -27.52
C ASP A 213 -12.58 -0.63 -26.18
N ALA A 214 -11.79 0.34 -25.75
CA ALA A 214 -12.03 1.06 -24.51
C ALA A 214 -13.29 1.92 -24.59
N THR A 215 -14.29 1.60 -23.74
CA THR A 215 -15.46 2.46 -23.57
C THR A 215 -15.11 3.72 -22.74
N PRO A 216 -15.90 4.82 -22.84
CA PRO A 216 -15.67 5.98 -22.00
C PRO A 216 -15.60 5.64 -20.50
N ALA A 217 -16.49 4.78 -20.01
CA ALA A 217 -16.51 4.35 -18.61
C ALA A 217 -15.24 3.60 -18.19
N ILE A 218 -14.70 2.71 -19.04
CA ILE A 218 -13.44 2.03 -18.77
C ILE A 218 -12.26 3.01 -18.79
N ARG A 219 -12.23 3.94 -19.78
CA ARG A 219 -11.18 4.96 -19.84
C ARG A 219 -11.14 5.84 -18.61
N ASP A 220 -12.29 6.31 -18.18
CA ASP A 220 -12.40 7.19 -17.02
C ASP A 220 -11.96 6.44 -15.74
N SER A 221 -12.49 5.23 -15.51
CA SER A 221 -12.07 4.40 -14.38
C SER A 221 -10.58 4.01 -14.41
N ALA A 222 -10.04 3.76 -15.62
CA ALA A 222 -8.62 3.44 -15.77
C ALA A 222 -7.73 4.67 -15.53
N LYS A 223 -8.16 5.89 -15.89
CA LYS A 223 -7.44 7.13 -15.55
C LYS A 223 -7.43 7.38 -14.03
N GLU A 224 -8.56 7.14 -13.33
CA GLU A 224 -8.59 7.20 -11.87
C GLU A 224 -7.57 6.23 -11.25
N GLY A 225 -7.58 4.96 -11.70
CA GLY A 225 -6.64 3.94 -11.24
C GLY A 225 -5.18 4.25 -11.60
N LEU A 226 -4.93 4.80 -12.79
CA LEU A 226 -3.61 5.22 -13.24
C LEU A 226 -3.06 6.33 -12.35
N ALA A 227 -3.82 7.38 -12.09
CA ALA A 227 -3.40 8.47 -11.22
C ALA A 227 -3.11 7.98 -9.79
N ALA A 228 -3.94 7.07 -9.26
CA ALA A 228 -3.69 6.45 -7.97
C ALA A 228 -2.38 5.65 -7.97
N ALA A 229 -2.11 4.85 -9.01
CA ALA A 229 -0.87 4.10 -9.13
C ALA A 229 0.36 5.02 -9.28
N GLU A 230 0.24 6.10 -10.03
CA GLU A 230 1.29 7.11 -10.20
C GLU A 230 1.63 7.78 -8.86
N LEU A 231 0.63 8.09 -8.05
CA LEU A 231 0.85 8.65 -6.69
C LEU A 231 1.57 7.65 -5.78
N GLN A 232 1.20 6.38 -5.84
CA GLN A 232 1.83 5.32 -5.04
C GLN A 232 3.30 5.05 -5.44
N VAL A 233 3.64 5.21 -6.71
CA VAL A 233 5.05 5.14 -7.15
C VAL A 233 5.80 6.47 -6.96
N LYS A 234 5.24 7.39 -6.16
CA LYS A 234 5.83 8.70 -5.81
C LYS A 234 6.05 9.61 -7.03
N ASP A 235 5.12 9.57 -8.00
CA ASP A 235 5.10 10.47 -9.17
C ASP A 235 3.85 11.38 -9.16
N PRO A 236 3.76 12.33 -8.19
CA PRO A 236 2.59 13.19 -8.04
C PRO A 236 2.38 14.14 -9.24
N VAL A 237 3.44 14.43 -9.99
CA VAL A 237 3.34 15.28 -11.19
C VAL A 237 2.54 14.56 -12.28
N LYS A 238 2.83 13.28 -12.53
CA LYS A 238 2.04 12.49 -13.47
C LYS A 238 0.64 12.25 -12.97
N ALA A 239 0.47 11.91 -11.69
CA ALA A 239 -0.85 11.73 -11.09
C ALA A 239 -1.74 12.96 -11.30
N ARG A 240 -1.21 14.18 -11.08
CA ARG A 240 -1.92 15.43 -11.34
C ARG A 240 -2.30 15.56 -12.81
N LYS A 241 -1.35 15.36 -13.72
CA LYS A 241 -1.61 15.44 -15.17
C LYS A 241 -2.70 14.48 -15.61
N THR A 242 -2.68 13.24 -15.10
CA THR A 242 -3.67 12.21 -15.42
C THR A 242 -5.05 12.60 -14.92
N ILE A 243 -5.16 13.11 -13.68
CA ILE A 243 -6.44 13.54 -13.09
C ILE A 243 -6.98 14.81 -13.77
N ASP A 244 -6.15 15.80 -14.05
CA ASP A 244 -6.59 17.01 -14.76
C ASP A 244 -7.12 16.66 -16.16
N GLY A 245 -6.45 15.71 -16.85
CA GLY A 245 -6.93 15.18 -18.13
C GLY A 245 -8.25 14.40 -18.01
N LEU A 246 -8.50 13.72 -16.88
CA LEU A 246 -9.78 13.08 -16.62
C LEU A 246 -10.89 14.14 -16.40
N ILE A 247 -10.66 15.11 -15.51
CA ILE A 247 -11.61 16.20 -15.22
C ILE A 247 -12.01 16.94 -16.50
N ALA A 248 -11.05 17.21 -17.38
CA ALA A 248 -11.30 17.93 -18.62
C ALA A 248 -12.13 17.14 -19.65
N THR A 249 -12.05 15.80 -19.63
CA THR A 249 -12.63 14.95 -20.70
C THR A 249 -13.86 14.16 -20.29
N THR A 250 -14.04 13.89 -18.99
CA THR A 250 -15.20 13.11 -18.52
C THR A 250 -16.51 13.88 -18.70
N LYS A 251 -17.55 13.15 -19.12
CA LYS A 251 -18.92 13.64 -19.20
C LYS A 251 -19.77 13.20 -18.02
N ASP A 252 -19.24 12.31 -17.19
CA ASP A 252 -19.91 11.79 -16.01
C ASP A 252 -19.66 12.74 -14.81
N PRO A 253 -20.71 13.37 -14.25
CA PRO A 253 -20.55 14.31 -13.14
C PRO A 253 -20.03 13.63 -11.86
N GLU A 254 -20.39 12.37 -11.60
CA GLU A 254 -19.88 11.65 -10.43
C GLU A 254 -18.38 11.32 -10.56
N VAL A 255 -17.95 10.98 -11.76
CA VAL A 255 -16.52 10.77 -12.05
C VAL A 255 -15.75 12.07 -11.90
N ARG A 256 -16.29 13.18 -12.41
CA ARG A 256 -15.68 14.51 -12.27
C ARG A 256 -15.52 14.90 -10.82
N GLU A 257 -16.55 14.74 -10.02
CA GLU A 257 -16.56 15.05 -8.59
C GLU A 257 -15.49 14.24 -7.85
N ARG A 258 -15.38 12.92 -8.09
CA ARG A 258 -14.36 12.09 -7.49
C ARG A 258 -12.96 12.49 -7.93
N ALA A 259 -12.77 12.81 -9.21
CA ALA A 259 -11.48 13.23 -9.75
C ALA A 259 -11.02 14.57 -9.16
N GLU A 260 -11.93 15.52 -8.95
CA GLU A 260 -11.64 16.80 -8.29
C GLU A 260 -11.26 16.61 -6.82
N LEU A 261 -11.95 15.71 -6.11
CA LEU A 261 -11.57 15.32 -4.75
C LEU A 261 -10.19 14.67 -4.70
N PHE A 262 -9.90 13.75 -5.62
CA PHE A 262 -8.58 13.13 -5.71
C PHE A 262 -7.48 14.15 -6.05
N ARG A 263 -7.77 15.10 -6.94
CA ARG A 263 -6.84 16.20 -7.25
C ARG A 263 -6.44 16.99 -6.02
N ALA A 264 -7.39 17.23 -5.11
CA ALA A 264 -7.14 17.98 -3.87
C ALA A 264 -6.23 17.22 -2.88
N GLN A 265 -6.07 15.90 -3.02
CA GLN A 265 -5.19 15.09 -2.18
C GLN A 265 -3.73 15.11 -2.65
N ILE A 266 -3.47 15.33 -3.94
CA ILE A 266 -2.13 15.22 -4.53
C ILE A 266 -1.12 16.15 -3.85
N PRO A 267 -1.44 17.43 -3.54
CA PRO A 267 -0.50 18.31 -2.85
C PRO A 267 -0.06 17.81 -1.48
N LEU A 268 -0.90 17.02 -0.78
CA LEU A 268 -0.49 16.43 0.51
C LEU A 268 0.70 15.49 0.35
N ALA A 269 0.74 14.71 -0.73
CA ALA A 269 1.88 13.85 -1.05
C ALA A 269 3.16 14.64 -1.42
N GLN A 270 3.01 15.94 -1.73
CA GLN A 270 4.10 16.86 -2.03
C GLN A 270 4.48 17.74 -0.83
N ASN A 271 3.88 17.49 0.35
CA ASN A 271 4.02 18.31 1.56
C ASN A 271 3.58 19.78 1.33
N GLN A 272 2.50 19.98 0.61
CA GLN A 272 1.90 21.28 0.26
C GLN A 272 0.47 21.39 0.84
N PRO A 273 0.31 21.44 2.18
CA PRO A 273 -0.99 21.42 2.84
C PRO A 273 -1.86 22.65 2.51
N GLU A 274 -1.26 23.83 2.27
CA GLU A 274 -1.97 25.03 1.91
C GLU A 274 -2.67 24.89 0.56
N GLU A 275 -1.99 24.35 -0.45
CA GLU A 275 -2.59 24.09 -1.77
C GLU A 275 -3.72 23.05 -1.67
N ALA A 276 -3.53 22.01 -0.85
CA ALA A 276 -4.57 21.02 -0.61
C ALA A 276 -5.80 21.67 0.05
N LEU A 277 -5.61 22.53 1.05
CA LEU A 277 -6.68 23.25 1.74
C LEU A 277 -7.50 24.11 0.77
N ASP A 278 -6.83 24.86 -0.10
CA ASP A 278 -7.51 25.71 -1.11
C ASP A 278 -8.35 24.86 -2.07
N LEU A 279 -7.82 23.71 -2.51
CA LEU A 279 -8.53 22.79 -3.39
C LEU A 279 -9.72 22.13 -2.69
N TYR A 280 -9.63 21.76 -1.41
CA TYR A 280 -10.77 21.24 -0.64
C TYR A 280 -11.85 22.29 -0.40
N LYS A 281 -11.48 23.54 -0.09
CA LYS A 281 -12.43 24.66 0.04
C LYS A 281 -13.16 24.94 -1.28
N LYS A 282 -12.40 24.89 -2.40
CA LYS A 282 -13.00 24.99 -3.73
C LYS A 282 -13.96 23.85 -3.99
N PHE A 283 -13.61 22.62 -3.71
CA PHE A 283 -14.47 21.45 -3.85
C PHE A 283 -15.77 21.60 -3.02
N GLN A 284 -15.65 22.00 -1.74
CA GLN A 284 -16.80 22.23 -0.86
C GLN A 284 -17.78 23.27 -1.44
N LYS A 285 -17.24 24.35 -2.01
CA LYS A 285 -18.03 25.40 -2.65
C LYS A 285 -18.72 24.91 -3.92
N ASP A 286 -18.02 24.17 -4.76
CA ASP A 286 -18.51 23.73 -6.07
C ASP A 286 -19.49 22.53 -5.93
N HIS A 287 -19.37 21.74 -4.84
CA HIS A 287 -20.16 20.54 -4.56
C HIS A 287 -20.84 20.57 -3.18
N PRO A 288 -21.74 21.52 -2.87
CA PRO A 288 -22.31 21.70 -1.53
C PRO A 288 -23.18 20.51 -1.07
N GLN A 289 -23.68 19.69 -2.02
CA GLN A 289 -24.52 18.51 -1.79
C GLN A 289 -23.75 17.20 -2.00
N SER A 290 -22.40 17.25 -2.03
CA SER A 290 -21.56 16.07 -2.20
C SER A 290 -21.79 15.06 -1.10
N LYS A 291 -21.81 13.77 -1.47
CA LYS A 291 -21.75 12.66 -0.50
C LYS A 291 -20.44 12.62 0.29
N TYR A 292 -19.40 13.34 -0.16
CA TYR A 292 -18.09 13.45 0.49
C TYR A 292 -18.00 14.68 1.41
N LYS A 293 -19.10 15.44 1.59
CA LYS A 293 -19.11 16.70 2.34
C LYS A 293 -18.51 16.57 3.74
N GLU A 294 -18.99 15.64 4.55
CA GLU A 294 -18.50 15.44 5.92
C GLU A 294 -16.99 15.11 5.97
N GLN A 295 -16.53 14.28 5.03
CA GLN A 295 -15.12 13.94 4.90
C GLN A 295 -14.27 15.17 4.55
N VAL A 296 -14.74 15.98 3.59
CA VAL A 296 -14.05 17.20 3.15
C VAL A 296 -14.03 18.25 4.27
N ASP A 297 -15.16 18.44 4.97
CA ASP A 297 -15.24 19.36 6.12
C ASP A 297 -14.26 18.95 7.22
N GLY A 298 -14.13 17.65 7.51
CA GLY A 298 -13.16 17.12 8.46
C GLY A 298 -11.71 17.34 8.03
N LEU A 299 -11.40 17.20 6.73
CA LEU A 299 -10.05 17.45 6.18
C LEU A 299 -9.71 18.95 6.24
N ILE A 300 -10.61 19.81 5.85
CA ILE A 300 -10.45 21.30 5.95
C ILE A 300 -10.13 21.67 7.40
N THR A 301 -10.95 21.21 8.36
CA THR A 301 -10.75 21.53 9.78
C THR A 301 -9.37 21.09 10.27
N ARG A 302 -8.93 19.89 9.91
CA ARG A 302 -7.60 19.38 10.30
C ARG A 302 -6.45 20.19 9.70
N LEU A 303 -6.55 20.52 8.42
CA LEU A 303 -5.52 21.32 7.74
C LEU A 303 -5.44 22.73 8.32
N GLU A 304 -6.58 23.36 8.68
CA GLU A 304 -6.62 24.68 9.32
C GLU A 304 -6.04 24.68 10.73
N THR A 305 -6.17 23.57 11.46
CA THR A 305 -5.65 23.47 12.83
C THR A 305 -4.21 22.96 12.88
N GLY A 306 -3.55 22.76 11.75
CA GLY A 306 -2.20 22.21 11.67
C GLY A 306 -2.11 20.73 12.06
N GLY A 307 -3.26 20.03 12.12
CA GLY A 307 -3.32 18.59 12.36
C GLY A 307 -2.81 17.83 11.14
N ALA A 308 -2.10 16.70 11.39
CA ALA A 308 -1.73 15.81 10.31
C ALA A 308 -2.99 15.26 9.60
N PRO A 309 -3.01 15.16 8.26
CA PRO A 309 -4.07 14.46 7.55
C PRO A 309 -4.17 13.00 8.04
N PRO A 310 -5.35 12.38 7.98
CA PRO A 310 -5.58 11.05 8.52
C PRO A 310 -4.81 9.96 7.82
#